data_ec34ba9ed41306775591181b49381d64
#
_entry.id   ec34ba9ed41306775591181b49381d64
#
_cell.length_a   1.000
_cell.length_b   1.000
_cell.length_c   1.000
_cell.angle_alpha   90.00
_cell.angle_beta   90.00
_cell.angle_gamma   90.00
#
_symmetry.space_group_name_H-M   'P 1'
#
loop_
_entity.id
_entity.type
_entity.pdbx_description
1 polymer ?
#
loop_
_entity_poly.entity_id
_entity_poly.type
_entity_poly.pdbx_seq_one_letter_code
_entity_poly.pdbx_strand_id
1 'polypeptide(L)'
;MESHGPTYYKRYPDEFKKFTPTCDTAEIQNCTQEQIINTYDNTILYTDFILSSVIDTLKKFPHFESGMLYISDHGESLGESNIYLHGLPYSIAPSEQTDVPMIIWMSEAMKKYYYIDYDCLKNKAKNMHFSHDNIFHSVIGLLEVKTTEYKKDYDIFLECRKKVLPYQK
;
A
#
# COMPACT_ATOMS: atom_id res chain seq x y z
N MET A 1 -9.97 -6.67 -1.75
CA MET A 1 -10.26 -5.68 -0.70
C MET A 1 -10.42 -6.44 0.62
N GLU A 2 -9.27 -6.80 1.21
CA GLU A 2 -9.28 -7.73 2.34
C GLU A 2 -9.64 -7.03 3.67
N SER A 3 -9.35 -5.73 3.81
CA SER A 3 -9.56 -4.99 5.06
C SER A 3 -10.76 -4.04 5.04
N HIS A 4 -11.73 -4.25 4.15
CA HIS A 4 -12.89 -3.38 3.99
C HIS A 4 -14.04 -3.76 4.95
N GLY A 5 -14.51 -2.79 5.75
CA GLY A 5 -15.63 -2.97 6.70
C GLY A 5 -17.02 -2.98 6.03
N PRO A 6 -18.08 -3.14 6.82
CA PRO A 6 -18.06 -3.43 8.27
C PRO A 6 -17.84 -4.90 8.63
N THR A 7 -17.83 -5.83 7.68
CA THR A 7 -17.76 -7.27 7.93
C THR A 7 -16.33 -7.78 7.90
N TYR A 8 -15.40 -7.15 8.64
CA TYR A 8 -13.98 -7.53 8.69
C TYR A 8 -13.76 -9.01 8.98
N TYR A 9 -14.56 -9.61 9.87
CA TYR A 9 -14.47 -11.03 10.25
C TYR A 9 -14.66 -12.02 9.09
N LYS A 10 -15.21 -11.57 7.95
CA LYS A 10 -15.38 -12.37 6.73
C LYS A 10 -14.23 -12.20 5.74
N ARG A 11 -13.23 -11.38 6.07
CA ARG A 11 -12.18 -10.97 5.14
C ARG A 11 -10.88 -11.76 5.27
N TYR A 12 -10.82 -12.71 6.21
CA TYR A 12 -9.68 -13.60 6.41
C TYR A 12 -10.15 -15.01 6.75
N PRO A 13 -9.38 -16.06 6.37
CA PRO A 13 -9.62 -17.43 6.80
C PRO A 13 -9.38 -17.61 8.31
N ASP A 14 -10.01 -18.63 8.90
CA ASP A 14 -9.92 -18.93 10.34
C ASP A 14 -8.48 -19.08 10.85
N GLU A 15 -7.58 -19.58 10.02
CA GLU A 15 -6.14 -19.73 10.35
C GLU A 15 -5.45 -18.37 10.61
N PHE A 16 -6.01 -17.26 10.11
CA PHE A 16 -5.54 -15.89 10.35
C PHE A 16 -6.27 -15.19 11.50
N LYS A 17 -7.19 -15.84 12.19
CA LYS A 17 -7.84 -15.34 13.41
C LYS A 17 -6.89 -15.48 14.61
N LYS A 18 -5.85 -14.64 14.67
CA LYS A 18 -4.80 -14.68 15.70
C LYS A 18 -5.07 -13.72 16.84
N PHE A 19 -5.60 -12.55 16.54
CA PHE A 19 -5.98 -11.54 17.52
C PHE A 19 -7.43 -11.78 17.95
N THR A 20 -7.64 -11.96 19.26
CA THR A 20 -8.94 -12.29 19.85
C THR A 20 -9.13 -11.56 21.19
N PRO A 21 -10.36 -11.25 21.63
CA PRO A 21 -11.66 -11.61 21.00
C PRO A 21 -11.92 -10.80 19.73
N THR A 22 -12.83 -11.31 18.85
CA THR A 22 -13.17 -10.66 17.58
C THR A 22 -14.62 -10.14 17.57
N CYS A 23 -14.87 -9.18 16.68
CA CYS A 23 -16.19 -8.65 16.36
C CYS A 23 -16.77 -9.42 15.17
N ASP A 24 -17.57 -10.43 15.41
CA ASP A 24 -18.11 -11.35 14.40
C ASP A 24 -19.51 -10.91 13.91
N THR A 25 -19.74 -9.60 13.79
CA THR A 25 -21.00 -8.99 13.29
C THR A 25 -20.71 -7.82 12.36
N ALA A 26 -21.70 -7.48 11.51
CA ALA A 26 -21.67 -6.26 10.71
C ALA A 26 -22.01 -4.99 11.51
N GLU A 27 -22.63 -5.15 12.68
CA GLU A 27 -23.01 -4.05 13.58
C GLU A 27 -21.83 -3.75 14.52
N ILE A 28 -20.74 -3.26 13.95
CA ILE A 28 -19.44 -3.05 14.65
C ILE A 28 -19.56 -2.14 15.87
N GLN A 29 -20.52 -1.20 15.88
CA GLN A 29 -20.79 -0.31 17.02
C GLN A 29 -21.28 -1.06 18.27
N ASN A 30 -21.70 -2.32 18.14
CA ASN A 30 -22.12 -3.17 19.26
C ASN A 30 -20.96 -3.99 19.85
N CYS A 31 -19.79 -3.94 19.20
CA CYS A 31 -18.60 -4.61 19.70
C CYS A 31 -17.75 -3.67 20.59
N THR A 32 -16.91 -4.25 21.40
CA THR A 32 -15.90 -3.48 22.12
C THR A 32 -14.82 -2.98 21.16
N GLN A 33 -14.15 -1.89 21.53
CA GLN A 33 -13.03 -1.34 20.74
C GLN A 33 -11.94 -2.41 20.49
N GLU A 34 -11.62 -3.21 21.51
CA GLU A 34 -10.67 -4.32 21.39
C GLU A 34 -11.09 -5.34 20.34
N GLN A 35 -12.37 -5.73 20.33
CA GLN A 35 -12.89 -6.67 19.35
C GLN A 35 -12.79 -6.14 17.92
N ILE A 36 -13.06 -4.86 17.71
CA ILE A 36 -12.98 -4.22 16.38
C ILE A 36 -11.52 -4.20 15.91
N ILE A 37 -10.60 -3.72 16.75
CA ILE A 37 -9.18 -3.67 16.45
C ILE A 37 -8.64 -5.07 16.14
N ASN A 38 -8.87 -6.04 17.01
CA ASN A 38 -8.42 -7.43 16.80
C ASN A 38 -8.93 -8.01 15.47
N THR A 39 -10.19 -7.73 15.14
CA THR A 39 -10.77 -8.22 13.88
C THR A 39 -10.12 -7.56 12.68
N TYR A 40 -9.87 -6.26 12.74
CA TYR A 40 -9.18 -5.52 11.69
C TYR A 40 -7.72 -5.98 11.56
N ASP A 41 -7.01 -6.15 12.66
CA ASP A 41 -5.61 -6.62 12.66
C ASP A 41 -5.46 -8.01 12.03
N ASN A 42 -6.45 -8.90 12.19
CA ASN A 42 -6.47 -10.17 11.48
C ASN A 42 -6.59 -9.98 9.96
N THR A 43 -7.30 -8.96 9.47
CA THR A 43 -7.34 -8.63 8.03
C THR A 43 -6.00 -8.13 7.53
N ILE A 44 -5.29 -7.32 8.34
CA ILE A 44 -3.95 -6.82 8.01
C ILE A 44 -2.95 -7.97 7.96
N LEU A 45 -3.00 -8.89 8.93
CA LEU A 45 -2.18 -10.09 8.95
C LEU A 45 -2.39 -10.94 7.68
N TYR A 46 -3.63 -11.10 7.23
CA TYR A 46 -3.94 -11.82 6.00
C TYR A 46 -3.46 -11.08 4.74
N THR A 47 -3.61 -9.75 4.72
CA THR A 47 -3.08 -8.91 3.62
C THR A 47 -1.55 -9.04 3.52
N ASP A 48 -0.84 -9.01 4.64
CA ASP A 48 0.63 -9.22 4.68
C ASP A 48 1.01 -10.59 4.10
N PHE A 49 0.29 -11.65 4.47
CA PHE A 49 0.49 -12.98 3.91
C PHE A 49 0.31 -13.02 2.40
N ILE A 50 -0.74 -12.35 1.88
CA ILE A 50 -0.99 -12.28 0.43
C ILE A 50 0.15 -11.55 -0.28
N LEU A 51 0.56 -10.39 0.22
CA LEU A 51 1.65 -9.60 -0.38
C LEU A 51 2.98 -10.35 -0.34
N SER A 52 3.28 -11.02 0.77
CA SER A 52 4.46 -11.88 0.90
C SER A 52 4.43 -13.03 -0.10
N SER A 53 3.27 -13.65 -0.30
CA SER A 53 3.09 -14.75 -1.27
C SER A 53 3.28 -14.28 -2.72
N VAL A 54 2.84 -13.07 -3.06
CA VAL A 54 3.10 -12.44 -4.36
C VAL A 54 4.60 -12.23 -4.55
N ILE A 55 5.29 -11.64 -3.57
CA ILE A 55 6.74 -11.43 -3.61
C ILE A 55 7.48 -12.76 -3.78
N ASP A 56 7.11 -13.78 -3.01
CA ASP A 56 7.76 -15.09 -3.09
C ASP A 56 7.50 -15.79 -4.43
N THR A 57 6.35 -15.53 -5.05
CA THR A 57 6.09 -15.98 -6.41
C THR A 57 6.97 -15.26 -7.43
N LEU A 58 7.10 -13.94 -7.32
CA LEU A 58 7.97 -13.16 -8.22
C LEU A 58 9.45 -13.54 -8.08
N LYS A 59 9.92 -13.88 -6.87
CA LYS A 59 11.29 -14.34 -6.63
C LYS A 59 11.64 -15.65 -7.36
N LYS A 60 10.65 -16.47 -7.72
CA LYS A 60 10.88 -17.70 -8.50
C LYS A 60 11.33 -17.45 -9.94
N PHE A 61 11.22 -16.20 -10.39
CA PHE A 61 11.57 -15.76 -11.73
C PHE A 61 12.71 -14.71 -11.71
N PRO A 62 13.92 -15.07 -11.25
CA PRO A 62 15.00 -14.10 -10.98
C PRO A 62 15.55 -13.40 -12.23
N HIS A 63 15.25 -13.91 -13.42
CA HIS A 63 15.70 -13.32 -14.71
C HIS A 63 14.72 -12.27 -15.25
N PHE A 64 13.54 -12.11 -14.62
CA PHE A 64 12.60 -11.08 -15.03
C PHE A 64 12.77 -9.81 -14.19
N GLU A 65 12.60 -8.66 -14.82
CA GLU A 65 12.54 -7.35 -14.17
C GLU A 65 11.17 -7.19 -13.46
N SER A 66 11.03 -7.89 -12.33
CA SER A 66 9.76 -7.96 -11.60
C SER A 66 9.70 -6.91 -10.50
N GLY A 67 8.54 -6.27 -10.36
CA GLY A 67 8.24 -5.37 -9.25
C GLY A 67 6.81 -5.54 -8.76
N MET A 68 6.57 -5.17 -7.50
CA MET A 68 5.27 -5.06 -6.89
C MET A 68 5.12 -3.65 -6.30
N LEU A 69 4.04 -2.98 -6.65
CA LEU A 69 3.57 -1.77 -6.00
C LEU A 69 2.20 -2.08 -5.38
N TYR A 70 2.11 -1.95 -4.08
CA TYR A 70 0.86 -2.02 -3.34
C TYR A 70 0.58 -0.68 -2.69
N ILE A 71 -0.66 -0.24 -2.75
CA ILE A 71 -1.18 0.90 -2.00
C ILE A 71 -2.65 0.61 -1.65
N SER A 72 -3.06 0.98 -0.44
CA SER A 72 -4.49 1.01 -0.11
C SER A 72 -5.14 2.23 -0.75
N ASP A 73 -6.37 2.10 -1.20
CA ASP A 73 -7.17 3.21 -1.76
C ASP A 73 -7.64 4.19 -0.66
N HIS A 74 -7.91 3.69 0.54
CA HIS A 74 -8.24 4.46 1.74
C HIS A 74 -7.89 3.68 3.00
N GLY A 75 -7.92 4.36 4.13
CA GLY A 75 -7.86 3.74 5.45
C GLY A 75 -9.24 3.52 6.05
N GLU A 76 -9.29 3.09 7.31
CA GLU A 76 -10.52 2.77 8.05
C GLU A 76 -10.44 3.34 9.46
N SER A 77 -11.49 4.04 9.89
CA SER A 77 -11.69 4.41 11.29
C SER A 77 -12.33 3.25 12.04
N LEU A 78 -11.76 2.90 13.19
CA LEU A 78 -12.17 1.76 14.00
C LEU A 78 -12.93 2.17 15.27
N GLY A 79 -13.38 3.42 15.37
CA GLY A 79 -14.10 3.98 16.51
C GLY A 79 -13.40 5.16 17.17
N GLU A 80 -12.30 5.64 16.62
CA GLU A 80 -11.62 6.86 17.05
C GLU A 80 -12.58 8.03 16.96
N SER A 81 -12.71 8.80 18.05
CA SER A 81 -13.68 9.90 18.16
C SER A 81 -15.13 9.50 17.82
N ASN A 82 -15.49 8.23 18.01
CA ASN A 82 -16.79 7.65 17.67
C ASN A 82 -17.07 7.63 16.15
N ILE A 83 -16.00 7.65 15.33
CA ILE A 83 -16.05 7.53 13.87
C ILE A 83 -15.70 6.10 13.49
N TYR A 84 -16.46 5.52 12.58
CA TYR A 84 -16.27 4.16 12.10
C TYR A 84 -16.24 4.13 10.58
N LEU A 85 -15.50 3.14 10.02
CA LEU A 85 -15.40 2.92 8.58
C LEU A 85 -14.69 4.09 7.87
N HIS A 86 -15.08 4.39 6.64
CA HIS A 86 -14.52 5.42 5.77
C HIS A 86 -15.65 6.21 5.08
N GLY A 87 -15.25 7.19 4.26
CA GLY A 87 -16.18 7.94 3.39
C GLY A 87 -16.54 9.34 3.90
N LEU A 88 -15.84 9.84 4.92
CA LEU A 88 -15.92 11.26 5.26
C LEU A 88 -15.30 12.11 4.15
N PRO A 89 -15.84 13.32 3.91
CA PRO A 89 -15.19 14.26 3.01
C PRO A 89 -13.72 14.50 3.41
N TYR A 90 -12.81 14.56 2.45
CA TYR A 90 -11.36 14.65 2.70
C TYR A 90 -10.95 15.80 3.64
N SER A 91 -11.71 16.92 3.60
CA SER A 91 -11.47 18.09 4.46
C SER A 91 -11.71 17.87 5.95
N ILE A 92 -12.43 16.80 6.32
CA ILE A 92 -12.77 16.45 7.71
C ILE A 92 -12.46 15.00 8.06
N ALA A 93 -11.96 14.23 7.09
CA ALA A 93 -11.59 12.84 7.31
C ALA A 93 -10.38 12.77 8.27
N PRO A 94 -10.41 11.90 9.27
CA PRO A 94 -9.28 11.69 10.15
C PRO A 94 -8.13 10.96 9.44
N SER A 95 -6.93 11.03 10.00
CA SER A 95 -5.73 10.38 9.47
C SER A 95 -5.91 8.89 9.24
N GLU A 96 -6.68 8.23 10.09
CA GLU A 96 -7.00 6.80 9.98
C GLU A 96 -7.71 6.44 8.67
N GLN A 97 -8.36 7.39 8.02
CA GLN A 97 -9.00 7.20 6.71
C GLN A 97 -8.13 7.67 5.53
N THR A 98 -7.14 8.52 5.76
CA THR A 98 -6.35 9.19 4.71
C THR A 98 -4.91 8.72 4.63
N ASP A 99 -4.31 8.33 5.76
CA ASP A 99 -2.94 7.82 5.79
C ASP A 99 -2.93 6.33 5.51
N VAL A 100 -2.41 5.95 4.34
CA VAL A 100 -2.43 4.57 3.86
C VAL A 100 -1.02 4.05 3.59
N PRO A 101 -0.78 2.73 3.76
CA PRO A 101 0.49 2.14 3.44
C PRO A 101 0.73 2.08 1.93
N MET A 102 1.97 2.39 1.52
CA MET A 102 2.49 2.13 0.18
C MET A 102 3.72 1.22 0.30
N ILE A 103 3.69 0.09 -0.39
CA ILE A 103 4.77 -0.90 -0.37
C ILE A 103 5.33 -1.07 -1.78
N ILE A 104 6.64 -0.91 -1.91
CA ILE A 104 7.36 -1.12 -3.17
C ILE A 104 8.38 -2.24 -2.96
N TRP A 105 8.27 -3.28 -3.77
CA TRP A 105 9.26 -4.34 -3.87
C TRP A 105 9.77 -4.45 -5.31
N MET A 106 11.06 -4.68 -5.49
CA MET A 106 11.70 -4.85 -6.78
C MET A 106 12.72 -5.98 -6.74
N SER A 107 12.72 -6.82 -7.80
CA SER A 107 13.77 -7.83 -8.00
C SER A 107 15.14 -7.16 -8.25
N GLU A 108 16.22 -7.89 -8.00
CA GLU A 108 17.57 -7.41 -8.32
C GLU A 108 17.73 -7.12 -9.82
N ALA A 109 17.10 -7.93 -10.68
CA ALA A 109 17.06 -7.71 -12.11
C ALA A 109 16.42 -6.36 -12.46
N MET A 110 15.26 -6.05 -11.85
CA MET A 110 14.57 -4.79 -12.08
C MET A 110 15.38 -3.58 -11.58
N LYS A 111 15.93 -3.65 -10.37
CA LYS A 111 16.79 -2.58 -9.83
C LYS A 111 17.97 -2.29 -10.74
N LYS A 112 18.62 -3.34 -11.25
CA LYS A 112 19.77 -3.22 -12.16
C LYS A 112 19.36 -2.66 -13.52
N TYR A 113 18.28 -3.16 -14.10
CA TYR A 113 17.82 -2.74 -15.45
C TYR A 113 17.44 -1.26 -15.48
N TYR A 114 16.67 -0.81 -14.49
CA TYR A 114 16.23 0.59 -14.39
C TYR A 114 17.20 1.49 -13.63
N TYR A 115 18.37 0.98 -13.25
CA TYR A 115 19.42 1.72 -12.50
C TYR A 115 18.91 2.33 -11.19
N ILE A 116 17.98 1.67 -10.51
CA ILE A 116 17.36 2.15 -9.28
C ILE A 116 18.35 2.06 -8.11
N ASP A 117 18.58 3.19 -7.46
CA ASP A 117 19.22 3.25 -6.15
C ASP A 117 18.20 2.95 -5.06
N TYR A 118 18.20 1.72 -4.57
CA TYR A 118 17.21 1.26 -3.60
C TYR A 118 17.40 1.90 -2.21
N ASP A 119 18.61 2.29 -1.86
CA ASP A 119 18.87 2.99 -0.60
C ASP A 119 18.39 4.44 -0.67
N CYS A 120 18.47 5.08 -1.82
CA CYS A 120 17.80 6.35 -2.09
C CYS A 120 16.28 6.23 -1.86
N LEU A 121 15.63 5.20 -2.41
CA LEU A 121 14.19 4.98 -2.21
C LEU A 121 13.84 4.75 -0.73
N LYS A 122 14.63 3.96 0.00
CA LYS A 122 14.44 3.77 1.43
C LYS A 122 14.57 5.07 2.22
N ASN A 123 15.51 5.92 1.83
CA ASN A 123 15.69 7.23 2.46
C ASN A 123 14.48 8.15 2.18
N LYS A 124 13.99 8.17 0.94
CA LYS A 124 12.75 8.91 0.58
C LYS A 124 11.55 8.41 1.39
N ALA A 125 11.37 7.10 1.50
CA ALA A 125 10.27 6.50 2.27
C ALA A 125 10.27 6.88 3.76
N LYS A 126 11.45 7.18 4.33
CA LYS A 126 11.57 7.61 5.74
C LYS A 126 11.32 9.10 5.95
N ASN A 127 11.61 9.92 4.94
CA ASN A 127 11.74 11.38 5.11
C ASN A 127 10.75 12.18 4.27
N MET A 128 9.99 11.55 3.39
CA MET A 128 9.03 12.21 2.50
C MET A 128 7.64 11.60 2.64
N HIS A 129 6.63 12.42 2.41
CA HIS A 129 5.25 11.99 2.27
C HIS A 129 4.89 11.90 0.80
N PHE A 130 4.18 10.83 0.43
CA PHE A 130 3.66 10.60 -0.90
C PHE A 130 2.14 10.49 -0.85
N SER A 131 1.49 10.71 -1.98
CA SER A 131 0.04 10.56 -2.13
C SER A 131 -0.28 9.66 -3.32
N HIS A 132 -1.56 9.36 -3.53
CA HIS A 132 -2.02 8.65 -4.72
C HIS A 132 -1.66 9.35 -6.03
N ASP A 133 -1.49 10.69 -6.00
CA ASP A 133 -1.07 11.47 -7.17
C ASP A 133 0.31 11.06 -7.70
N ASN A 134 1.16 10.53 -6.83
CA ASN A 134 2.48 10.03 -7.23
C ASN A 134 2.42 8.75 -8.07
N ILE A 135 1.35 7.94 -7.94
CA ILE A 135 1.29 6.59 -8.51
C ILE A 135 1.34 6.62 -10.03
N PHE A 136 0.45 7.40 -10.66
CA PHE A 136 0.39 7.50 -12.12
C PHE A 136 1.75 7.89 -12.70
N HIS A 137 2.35 8.97 -12.18
CA HIS A 137 3.61 9.49 -12.69
C HIS A 137 4.78 8.55 -12.46
N SER A 138 4.82 7.86 -11.31
CA SER A 138 5.84 6.87 -10.99
C SER A 138 5.77 5.64 -11.89
N VAL A 139 4.56 5.13 -12.15
CA VAL A 139 4.36 3.97 -13.02
C VAL A 139 4.73 4.28 -14.46
N ILE A 140 4.20 5.37 -15.05
CA ILE A 140 4.52 5.74 -16.44
C ILE A 140 6.00 6.15 -16.60
N GLY A 141 6.58 6.76 -15.58
CA GLY A 141 8.01 7.08 -15.54
C GLY A 141 8.87 5.82 -15.50
N LEU A 142 8.51 4.83 -14.66
CA LEU A 142 9.21 3.55 -14.57
C LEU A 142 9.11 2.75 -15.88
N LEU A 143 7.92 2.73 -16.50
CA LEU A 143 7.67 2.05 -17.77
C LEU A 143 8.14 2.86 -19.00
N GLU A 144 8.75 4.03 -18.79
CA GLU A 144 9.33 4.87 -19.83
C GLU A 144 8.30 5.33 -20.90
N VAL A 145 7.06 5.52 -20.48
CA VAL A 145 5.97 5.96 -21.36
C VAL A 145 6.12 7.46 -21.68
N LYS A 146 6.15 7.80 -22.96
CA LYS A 146 6.17 9.20 -23.42
C LYS A 146 4.75 9.74 -23.47
N THR A 147 4.47 10.75 -22.65
CA THR A 147 3.19 11.45 -22.63
C THR A 147 3.37 12.88 -22.09
N THR A 148 2.51 13.79 -22.55
CA THR A 148 2.45 15.17 -22.04
C THR A 148 1.91 15.25 -20.61
N GLU A 149 1.25 14.20 -20.14
CA GLU A 149 0.67 14.14 -18.80
C GLU A 149 1.70 13.83 -17.70
N TYR A 150 2.91 13.38 -18.08
CA TYR A 150 3.95 13.06 -17.11
C TYR A 150 4.48 14.32 -16.40
N LYS A 151 4.42 14.30 -15.07
CA LYS A 151 4.99 15.35 -14.20
C LYS A 151 6.13 14.76 -13.38
N LYS A 152 7.34 15.26 -13.61
CA LYS A 152 8.57 14.79 -12.97
C LYS A 152 8.53 14.86 -11.44
N ASP A 153 7.94 15.91 -10.90
CA ASP A 153 7.90 16.19 -9.46
C ASP A 153 7.05 15.15 -8.69
N TYR A 154 6.21 14.42 -9.40
CA TYR A 154 5.38 13.35 -8.82
C TYR A 154 5.97 11.95 -9.01
N ASP A 155 7.05 11.79 -9.78
CA ASP A 155 7.72 10.49 -9.97
C ASP A 155 8.62 10.15 -8.78
N ILE A 156 8.19 9.17 -7.98
CA ILE A 156 8.92 8.70 -6.79
C ILE A 156 10.32 8.19 -7.16
N PHE A 157 10.46 7.56 -8.34
CA PHE A 157 11.68 6.88 -8.75
C PHE A 157 12.70 7.81 -9.41
N LEU A 158 12.28 8.93 -9.99
CA LEU A 158 13.12 9.73 -10.88
C LEU A 158 14.47 10.12 -10.26
N GLU A 159 14.47 10.67 -9.06
CA GLU A 159 15.69 11.12 -8.37
C GLU A 159 16.58 9.96 -7.88
N CYS A 160 16.01 8.77 -7.76
CA CYS A 160 16.72 7.57 -7.35
C CYS A 160 17.23 6.72 -8.53
N ARG A 161 17.20 7.24 -9.75
CA ARG A 161 17.78 6.62 -10.93
C ARG A 161 19.17 7.16 -11.17
N LYS A 162 20.18 6.27 -11.22
CA LYS A 162 21.58 6.65 -11.48
C LYS A 162 21.84 7.03 -12.94
N LYS A 163 20.89 6.78 -13.85
CA LYS A 163 20.97 7.09 -15.28
C LYS A 163 19.67 7.76 -15.74
N VAL A 164 19.80 8.97 -16.27
CA VAL A 164 18.67 9.67 -16.90
C VAL A 164 18.43 9.04 -18.26
N LEU A 165 17.25 8.51 -18.47
CA LEU A 165 16.85 7.93 -19.74
C LEU A 165 16.69 9.03 -20.82
N PRO A 166 17.05 8.76 -22.09
CA PRO A 166 17.20 9.80 -23.14
C PRO A 166 15.95 10.64 -23.40
N TYR A 167 14.77 10.16 -23.03
CA TYR A 167 13.47 10.83 -23.28
C TYR A 167 12.90 11.56 -22.05
N GLN A 168 13.65 11.60 -20.94
CA GLN A 168 13.25 12.37 -19.74
C GLN A 168 13.97 13.74 -19.67
N LYS A 169 14.65 14.12 -20.75
CA LYS A 169 15.29 15.44 -20.88
C LYS A 169 14.31 16.50 -21.32
#